data_0d883036897983d6165ffd587cdbe071
#
_entry.id   0d883036897983d6165ffd587cdbe071
#
_cell.length_a   1.000
_cell.length_b   1.000
_cell.length_c   1.000
_cell.angle_alpha   90.00
_cell.angle_beta   90.00
_cell.angle_gamma   90.00
#
_symmetry.space_group_name_H-M   'P 1'
#
loop_
_entity.id
_entity.type
_entity.pdbx_description
1 polymer ?
#
loop_
_entity_poly.entity_id
_entity_poly.type
_entity_poly.pdbx_seq_one_letter_code
_entity_poly.pdbx_strand_id
1 'polypeptide(L)'
;MSKLCTLKEAISKYVHDGDTVYCAGFTHLIPFAAAHEIIRQGRRNLTLARATPDLIYDQMVAAGCAKKLIFSYIGNPGVGSLRIVREQLESGQLEWEEYSHFGMIARLQAGASGLPFASMNQTAAPDLEKNNPNYRRVKDPYTGHEVVTLPPLTPDVGIIHVQRADAKGNAHIWGIIGEQKEVAFASKNVIITAEEIVDEDVIRSDPNRTLIPELIVKAVCLVPHCSHPSYTQGYSDRDNAFYLNWDKISEDPAAVKAWLNEWVYNLTDAEEYWQKLGAETHQRLSVKPKFAAPVNYGDY
;
A
#
# COMPACT_ATOMS: atom_id res chain seq x y z
N MET A 1 14.29 -8.73 -20.70
CA MET A 1 13.33 -7.92 -21.47
C MET A 1 12.89 -6.73 -20.62
N SER A 2 12.78 -5.53 -21.20
CA SER A 2 12.27 -4.37 -20.45
C SER A 2 10.80 -4.57 -20.05
N LYS A 3 10.46 -4.13 -18.81
CA LYS A 3 9.11 -4.15 -18.26
C LYS A 3 8.57 -2.73 -18.05
N LEU A 4 9.29 -1.74 -18.61
CA LEU A 4 8.88 -0.34 -18.54
C LEU A 4 7.56 -0.11 -19.28
N CYS A 5 6.62 0.54 -18.61
CA CYS A 5 5.35 0.99 -19.17
C CYS A 5 4.83 2.18 -18.36
N THR A 6 3.80 2.83 -18.86
CA THR A 6 3.11 3.87 -18.10
C THR A 6 2.30 3.27 -16.95
N LEU A 7 2.05 4.05 -15.90
CA LEU A 7 1.20 3.62 -14.79
C LEU A 7 -0.19 3.23 -15.27
N LYS A 8 -0.75 4.02 -16.21
CA LYS A 8 -2.06 3.76 -16.83
C LYS A 8 -2.11 2.39 -17.52
N GLU A 9 -1.10 2.04 -18.29
CA GLU A 9 -1.00 0.73 -18.95
C GLU A 9 -0.86 -0.40 -17.93
N ALA A 10 -0.03 -0.21 -16.90
CA ALA A 10 0.16 -1.22 -15.87
C ALA A 10 -1.14 -1.51 -15.11
N ILE A 11 -1.86 -0.48 -14.65
CA ILE A 11 -3.14 -0.64 -13.95
C ILE A 11 -4.19 -1.25 -14.89
N SER A 12 -4.28 -0.78 -16.14
CA SER A 12 -5.23 -1.33 -17.11
C SER A 12 -5.02 -2.81 -17.37
N LYS A 13 -3.76 -3.25 -17.41
CA LYS A 13 -3.39 -4.63 -17.78
C LYS A 13 -3.47 -5.61 -16.61
N TYR A 14 -3.19 -5.17 -15.39
CA TYR A 14 -2.97 -6.09 -14.28
C TYR A 14 -3.96 -5.93 -13.12
N VAL A 15 -4.76 -4.86 -13.08
CA VAL A 15 -5.79 -4.67 -12.04
C VAL A 15 -7.17 -4.82 -12.67
N HIS A 16 -7.96 -5.78 -12.18
CA HIS A 16 -9.30 -6.07 -12.70
C HIS A 16 -10.34 -5.97 -11.59
N ASP A 17 -11.59 -5.81 -11.98
CA ASP A 17 -12.70 -5.84 -11.03
C ASP A 17 -12.73 -7.17 -10.28
N GLY A 18 -12.89 -7.11 -8.97
CA GLY A 18 -12.90 -8.27 -8.10
C GLY A 18 -11.55 -8.72 -7.56
N ASP A 19 -10.45 -8.16 -8.06
CA ASP A 19 -9.10 -8.52 -7.60
C ASP A 19 -8.87 -8.16 -6.12
N THR A 20 -7.98 -8.92 -5.48
CA THR A 20 -7.36 -8.56 -4.22
C THR A 20 -6.14 -7.69 -4.51
N VAL A 21 -6.18 -6.42 -4.12
CA VAL A 21 -5.13 -5.43 -4.34
C VAL A 21 -4.45 -5.06 -3.02
N TYR A 22 -3.14 -5.08 -3.02
CA TYR A 22 -2.31 -4.65 -1.90
C TYR A 22 -1.41 -3.48 -2.30
N CYS A 23 -1.72 -2.28 -1.83
CA CYS A 23 -0.84 -1.11 -1.94
C CYS A 23 0.14 -1.14 -0.76
N ALA A 24 1.35 -1.62 -0.98
CA ALA A 24 2.34 -1.81 0.08
C ALA A 24 2.95 -0.49 0.58
N GLY A 25 3.62 -0.56 1.74
CA GLY A 25 4.28 0.58 2.38
C GLY A 25 3.83 0.75 3.83
N PHE A 26 4.68 1.28 4.69
CA PHE A 26 4.33 1.54 6.09
C PHE A 26 4.76 2.96 6.46
N THR A 27 3.81 3.89 6.52
CA THR A 27 4.03 5.35 6.62
C THR A 27 4.91 5.94 5.53
N HIS A 28 5.62 5.13 4.80
CA HIS A 28 6.68 5.38 3.83
C HIS A 28 6.40 4.57 2.56
N LEU A 29 6.70 5.14 1.39
CA LEU A 29 6.56 4.47 0.10
C LEU A 29 5.15 3.92 -0.20
N ILE A 30 4.11 4.65 0.22
CA ILE A 30 2.73 4.25 -0.07
C ILE A 30 2.37 4.70 -1.49
N PRO A 31 1.95 3.81 -2.40
CA PRO A 31 1.74 4.14 -3.81
C PRO A 31 0.42 4.87 -4.08
N PHE A 32 0.28 6.10 -3.57
CA PHE A 32 -0.94 6.90 -3.72
C PHE A 32 -1.32 7.14 -5.19
N ALA A 33 -0.35 7.53 -6.02
CA ALA A 33 -0.62 7.77 -7.43
C ALA A 33 -1.16 6.54 -8.17
N ALA A 34 -0.68 5.34 -7.80
CA ALA A 34 -1.18 4.11 -8.40
C ALA A 34 -2.63 3.81 -7.98
N ALA A 35 -2.99 4.07 -6.73
CA ALA A 35 -4.36 3.92 -6.27
C ALA A 35 -5.29 5.00 -6.87
N HIS A 36 -4.82 6.23 -7.06
CA HIS A 36 -5.56 7.26 -7.82
C HIS A 36 -5.80 6.79 -9.26
N GLU A 37 -4.84 6.11 -9.89
CA GLU A 37 -5.03 5.56 -11.23
C GLU A 37 -6.09 4.44 -11.24
N ILE A 38 -6.13 3.59 -10.21
CA ILE A 38 -7.20 2.58 -10.03
C ILE A 38 -8.57 3.27 -9.94
N ILE A 39 -8.67 4.37 -9.20
CA ILE A 39 -9.91 5.18 -9.08
C ILE A 39 -10.29 5.77 -10.45
N ARG A 40 -9.34 6.40 -11.16
CA ARG A 40 -9.58 6.99 -12.49
C ARG A 40 -10.10 5.98 -13.51
N GLN A 41 -9.55 4.76 -13.48
CA GLN A 41 -10.00 3.67 -14.37
C GLN A 41 -11.32 3.04 -13.92
N GLY A 42 -11.89 3.49 -12.81
CA GLY A 42 -13.20 3.04 -12.34
C GLY A 42 -13.25 1.58 -11.91
N ARG A 43 -12.15 1.02 -11.41
CA ARG A 43 -12.11 -0.36 -10.92
C ARG A 43 -13.08 -0.55 -9.75
N ARG A 44 -13.76 -1.70 -9.70
CA ARG A 44 -14.85 -1.97 -8.75
C ARG A 44 -14.70 -3.35 -8.11
N ASN A 45 -15.45 -3.52 -7.02
CA ASN A 45 -15.55 -4.81 -6.31
C ASN A 45 -14.20 -5.34 -5.80
N LEU A 46 -13.21 -4.48 -5.59
CA LEU A 46 -11.90 -4.88 -5.12
C LEU A 46 -11.95 -5.35 -3.66
N THR A 47 -11.12 -6.34 -3.35
CA THR A 47 -10.71 -6.63 -1.98
C THR A 47 -9.43 -5.84 -1.72
N LEU A 48 -9.52 -4.81 -0.89
CA LEU A 48 -8.36 -4.03 -0.51
C LEU A 48 -7.69 -4.66 0.71
N ALA A 49 -6.42 -5.01 0.61
CA ALA A 49 -5.68 -5.63 1.70
C ALA A 49 -4.49 -4.76 2.12
N ARG A 50 -4.28 -4.56 3.43
CA ARG A 50 -3.13 -3.89 4.01
C ARG A 50 -3.12 -4.05 5.52
N ALA A 51 -1.94 -4.25 6.14
CA ALA A 51 -1.85 -4.39 7.59
C ALA A 51 -2.32 -3.12 8.30
N THR A 52 -1.91 -1.96 7.84
CA THR A 52 -2.37 -0.66 8.34
C THR A 52 -2.85 0.20 7.17
N PRO A 53 -4.14 0.11 6.78
CA PRO A 53 -4.71 1.01 5.78
C PRO A 53 -4.41 2.47 6.09
N ASP A 54 -3.99 3.18 5.06
CA ASP A 54 -3.69 4.60 5.09
C ASP A 54 -4.79 5.38 4.36
N LEU A 55 -4.71 6.70 4.37
CA LEU A 55 -5.66 7.65 3.80
C LEU A 55 -6.09 7.28 2.36
N ILE A 56 -5.20 6.69 1.56
CA ILE A 56 -5.54 6.25 0.21
C ILE A 56 -6.68 5.21 0.19
N TYR A 57 -6.77 4.36 1.23
CA TYR A 57 -7.85 3.38 1.33
C TYR A 57 -9.20 4.06 1.63
N ASP A 58 -9.18 5.14 2.42
CA ASP A 58 -10.36 5.98 2.64
C ASP A 58 -10.85 6.59 1.31
N GLN A 59 -9.93 7.10 0.48
CA GLN A 59 -10.22 7.63 -0.85
C GLN A 59 -10.74 6.54 -1.82
N MET A 60 -10.15 5.35 -1.83
CA MET A 60 -10.60 4.24 -2.69
C MET A 60 -11.99 3.74 -2.29
N VAL A 61 -12.28 3.68 -0.99
CA VAL A 61 -13.61 3.31 -0.46
C VAL A 61 -14.62 4.39 -0.83
N ALA A 62 -14.29 5.67 -0.64
CA ALA A 62 -15.13 6.82 -1.04
C ALA A 62 -15.45 6.82 -2.54
N ALA A 63 -14.50 6.42 -3.38
CA ALA A 63 -14.68 6.30 -4.82
C ALA A 63 -15.48 5.04 -5.23
N GLY A 64 -15.86 4.18 -4.28
CA GLY A 64 -16.61 2.95 -4.52
C GLY A 64 -15.81 1.84 -5.19
N CYS A 65 -14.48 1.83 -5.01
CA CYS A 65 -13.63 0.76 -5.57
C CYS A 65 -13.75 -0.56 -4.80
N ALA A 66 -13.97 -0.49 -3.49
CA ALA A 66 -13.89 -1.63 -2.59
C ALA A 66 -15.23 -2.29 -2.32
N LYS A 67 -15.25 -3.62 -2.24
CA LYS A 67 -16.31 -4.42 -1.63
C LYS A 67 -15.88 -4.99 -0.28
N LYS A 68 -14.57 -5.16 -0.06
CA LYS A 68 -14.03 -5.80 1.12
C LYS A 68 -12.70 -5.18 1.54
N LEU A 69 -12.46 -5.12 2.85
CA LEU A 69 -11.19 -4.72 3.43
C LEU A 69 -10.59 -5.84 4.27
N ILE A 70 -9.29 -6.13 4.09
CA ILE A 70 -8.51 -7.06 4.92
C ILE A 70 -7.42 -6.25 5.62
N PHE A 71 -7.47 -6.18 6.96
CA PHE A 71 -6.61 -5.27 7.71
C PHE A 71 -6.27 -5.78 9.12
N SER A 72 -5.44 -5.03 9.84
CA SER A 72 -5.18 -5.24 11.26
C SER A 72 -5.42 -3.99 12.11
N TYR A 73 -5.13 -2.80 11.60
CA TYR A 73 -5.34 -1.55 12.33
C TYR A 73 -5.81 -0.45 11.38
N ILE A 74 -6.86 0.28 11.74
CA ILE A 74 -7.41 1.37 10.95
C ILE A 74 -7.14 2.69 11.65
N GLY A 75 -6.30 3.54 11.06
CA GLY A 75 -6.03 4.90 11.53
C GLY A 75 -4.64 5.40 11.21
N ASN A 76 -4.50 6.71 11.29
CA ASN A 76 -3.25 7.43 11.13
C ASN A 76 -2.99 8.24 12.42
N PRO A 77 -2.32 7.67 13.42
CA PRO A 77 -2.09 8.34 14.69
C PRO A 77 -1.51 9.75 14.53
N GLY A 78 -2.13 10.74 15.15
CA GLY A 78 -1.71 12.13 15.12
C GLY A 78 -2.13 12.96 13.91
N VAL A 79 -2.69 12.34 12.85
CA VAL A 79 -3.02 13.06 11.61
C VAL A 79 -4.43 12.72 11.07
N GLY A 80 -5.30 12.20 11.90
CA GLY A 80 -6.69 11.93 11.59
C GLY A 80 -7.05 10.45 11.49
N SER A 81 -8.33 10.19 11.23
CA SER A 81 -8.86 8.84 11.12
C SER A 81 -9.27 8.51 9.69
N LEU A 82 -9.44 7.22 9.40
CA LEU A 82 -10.06 6.77 8.16
C LEU A 82 -11.59 6.75 8.37
N ARG A 83 -12.19 7.93 8.33
CA ARG A 83 -13.61 8.14 8.68
C ARG A 83 -14.54 7.36 7.77
N ILE A 84 -14.35 7.44 6.45
CA ILE A 84 -15.23 6.82 5.46
C ILE A 84 -15.14 5.30 5.55
N VAL A 85 -13.93 4.75 5.72
CA VAL A 85 -13.73 3.32 5.96
C VAL A 85 -14.49 2.88 7.20
N ARG A 86 -14.34 3.60 8.32
CA ARG A 86 -15.03 3.27 9.58
C ARG A 86 -16.56 3.29 9.44
N GLU A 87 -17.10 4.35 8.87
CA GLU A 87 -18.55 4.49 8.66
C GLU A 87 -19.12 3.37 7.78
N GLN A 88 -18.41 2.97 6.72
CA GLN A 88 -18.86 1.87 5.87
C GLN A 88 -18.71 0.49 6.54
N LEU A 89 -17.72 0.29 7.39
CA LEU A 89 -17.59 -0.92 8.20
C LEU A 89 -18.71 -1.01 9.25
N GLU A 90 -18.96 0.07 9.99
CA GLU A 90 -19.99 0.14 11.03
C GLU A 90 -21.42 0.00 10.45
N SER A 91 -21.66 0.55 9.27
CA SER A 91 -22.94 0.41 8.57
C SER A 91 -23.13 -0.92 7.83
N GLY A 92 -22.08 -1.76 7.78
CA GLY A 92 -22.13 -3.05 7.07
C GLY A 92 -22.10 -2.92 5.53
N GLN A 93 -21.78 -1.76 4.98
CA GLN A 93 -21.66 -1.54 3.54
C GLN A 93 -20.34 -2.08 2.97
N LEU A 94 -19.29 -2.17 3.79
CA LEU A 94 -18.00 -2.72 3.44
C LEU A 94 -17.78 -4.03 4.19
N GLU A 95 -17.58 -5.13 3.47
CA GLU A 95 -17.16 -6.40 4.07
C GLU A 95 -15.76 -6.27 4.65
N TRP A 96 -15.45 -7.03 5.69
CA TRP A 96 -14.14 -6.94 6.32
C TRP A 96 -13.63 -8.25 6.91
N GLU A 97 -12.31 -8.34 7.01
CA GLU A 97 -11.59 -9.33 7.81
C GLU A 97 -10.51 -8.61 8.62
N GLU A 98 -10.56 -8.77 9.94
CA GLU A 98 -9.54 -8.22 10.84
C GLU A 98 -8.60 -9.31 11.33
N TYR A 99 -7.31 -8.97 11.36
CA TYR A 99 -6.23 -9.82 11.84
C TYR A 99 -5.31 -9.03 12.76
N SER A 100 -4.52 -9.72 13.60
CA SER A 100 -3.39 -9.05 14.24
C SER A 100 -2.33 -8.63 13.20
N HIS A 101 -1.50 -7.64 13.50
CA HIS A 101 -0.38 -7.28 12.61
C HIS A 101 0.50 -8.49 12.30
N PHE A 102 0.85 -9.27 13.33
CA PHE A 102 1.60 -10.50 13.14
C PHE A 102 0.85 -11.49 12.26
N GLY A 103 -0.46 -11.64 12.45
CA GLY A 103 -1.31 -12.50 11.61
C GLY A 103 -1.30 -12.08 10.13
N MET A 104 -1.36 -10.78 9.84
CA MET A 104 -1.26 -10.28 8.46
C MET A 104 0.09 -10.62 7.82
N ILE A 105 1.19 -10.36 8.54
CA ILE A 105 2.54 -10.69 8.03
C ILE A 105 2.71 -12.21 7.87
N ALA A 106 2.28 -13.00 8.84
CA ALA A 106 2.37 -14.46 8.76
C ALA A 106 1.56 -15.03 7.57
N ARG A 107 0.38 -14.47 7.26
CA ARG A 107 -0.41 -14.82 6.08
C ARG A 107 0.31 -14.50 4.77
N LEU A 108 0.93 -13.31 4.67
CA LEU A 108 1.75 -12.93 3.51
C LEU A 108 2.98 -13.83 3.36
N GLN A 109 3.68 -14.13 4.46
CA GLN A 109 4.83 -15.05 4.44
C GLN A 109 4.42 -16.46 4.01
N ALA A 110 3.28 -16.95 4.48
CA ALA A 110 2.73 -18.23 4.03
C ALA A 110 2.42 -18.20 2.52
N GLY A 111 1.81 -17.13 2.02
CA GLY A 111 1.55 -16.92 0.60
C GLY A 111 2.83 -16.88 -0.23
N ALA A 112 3.82 -16.11 0.21
CA ALA A 112 5.12 -15.97 -0.43
C ALA A 112 5.91 -17.28 -0.50
N SER A 113 5.74 -18.14 0.49
CA SER A 113 6.44 -19.43 0.61
C SER A 113 5.65 -20.62 0.06
N GLY A 114 4.42 -20.41 -0.44
CA GLY A 114 3.55 -21.48 -0.91
C GLY A 114 3.10 -22.43 0.20
N LEU A 115 3.05 -21.96 1.47
CA LEU A 115 2.60 -22.75 2.60
C LEU A 115 1.07 -22.85 2.60
N PRO A 116 0.50 -23.98 3.04
CA PRO A 116 -0.96 -24.18 3.07
C PRO A 116 -1.66 -23.30 4.12
N PHE A 117 -0.96 -22.86 5.14
CA PHE A 117 -1.45 -21.94 6.18
C PHE A 117 -0.28 -21.31 6.94
N ALA A 118 -0.52 -20.19 7.57
CA ALA A 118 0.34 -19.61 8.60
C ALA A 118 0.00 -20.22 9.96
N SER A 119 1.00 -20.47 10.81
CA SER A 119 0.80 -20.95 12.18
C SER A 119 1.33 -19.94 13.19
N MET A 120 0.63 -19.81 14.32
CA MET A 120 0.98 -18.92 15.43
C MET A 120 0.73 -19.63 16.75
N ASN A 121 1.64 -19.48 17.71
CA ASN A 121 1.48 -20.13 19.02
C ASN A 121 0.32 -19.57 19.84
N GLN A 122 0.01 -18.29 19.65
CA GLN A 122 -1.06 -17.59 20.38
C GLN A 122 -1.75 -16.57 19.48
N THR A 123 -3.02 -16.29 19.77
CA THR A 123 -3.69 -15.10 19.27
C THR A 123 -3.49 -13.95 20.24
N ALA A 124 -3.23 -12.77 19.69
CA ALA A 124 -3.07 -11.56 20.49
C ALA A 124 -4.40 -11.09 21.14
N ALA A 125 -5.55 -11.50 20.58
CA ALA A 125 -6.86 -11.07 21.05
C ALA A 125 -7.92 -12.19 20.85
N PRO A 126 -8.58 -12.65 21.91
CA PRO A 126 -9.64 -13.66 21.82
C PRO A 126 -10.82 -13.23 20.94
N ASP A 127 -11.10 -11.94 20.86
CA ASP A 127 -12.20 -11.41 20.04
C ASP A 127 -11.94 -11.55 18.53
N LEU A 128 -10.68 -11.55 18.09
CA LEU A 128 -10.36 -11.82 16.69
C LEU A 128 -10.73 -13.24 16.29
N GLU A 129 -10.43 -14.25 17.13
CA GLU A 129 -10.81 -15.63 16.86
C GLU A 129 -12.33 -15.81 16.84
N LYS A 130 -13.04 -15.10 17.72
CA LYS A 130 -14.49 -15.20 17.85
C LYS A 130 -15.22 -14.59 16.63
N ASN A 131 -14.70 -13.49 16.11
CA ASN A 131 -15.37 -12.68 15.07
C ASN A 131 -14.88 -12.98 13.65
N ASN A 132 -13.74 -13.69 13.49
CA ASN A 132 -13.20 -14.02 12.18
C ASN A 132 -13.03 -15.54 12.02
N PRO A 133 -13.87 -16.19 11.19
CA PRO A 133 -13.89 -17.64 11.03
C PRO A 133 -12.62 -18.21 10.36
N ASN A 134 -11.76 -17.37 9.85
CA ASN A 134 -10.47 -17.77 9.29
C ASN A 134 -9.44 -18.13 10.35
N TYR A 135 -9.65 -17.73 11.61
CA TYR A 135 -8.87 -18.25 12.73
C TYR A 135 -9.30 -19.66 13.05
N ARG A 136 -8.41 -20.62 12.92
CA ARG A 136 -8.66 -22.02 13.24
C ARG A 136 -7.57 -22.57 14.15
N ARG A 137 -7.91 -23.56 14.97
CA ARG A 137 -6.94 -24.23 15.83
C ARG A 137 -6.65 -25.63 15.30
N VAL A 138 -5.37 -25.97 15.32
CA VAL A 138 -4.89 -27.33 15.00
C VAL A 138 -3.90 -27.79 16.07
N LYS A 139 -3.79 -29.09 16.22
CA LYS A 139 -2.82 -29.67 17.13
C LYS A 139 -1.44 -29.72 16.47
N ASP A 140 -0.44 -29.10 17.09
CA ASP A 140 0.95 -29.19 16.66
C ASP A 140 1.43 -30.65 16.77
N PRO A 141 1.90 -31.27 15.68
CA PRO A 141 2.29 -32.68 15.69
C PRO A 141 3.57 -32.94 16.48
N TYR A 142 4.38 -31.93 16.80
CA TYR A 142 5.64 -32.09 17.51
C TYR A 142 5.51 -31.92 19.02
N THR A 143 4.72 -30.95 19.45
CA THR A 143 4.57 -30.62 20.88
C THR A 143 3.23 -31.08 21.46
N GLY A 144 2.24 -31.36 20.62
CA GLY A 144 0.90 -31.69 21.03
C GLY A 144 0.05 -30.51 21.51
N HIS A 145 0.60 -29.28 21.55
CA HIS A 145 -0.15 -28.07 21.90
C HIS A 145 -1.06 -27.61 20.77
N GLU A 146 -2.11 -26.90 21.12
CA GLU A 146 -2.93 -26.22 20.12
C GLU A 146 -2.23 -24.96 19.63
N VAL A 147 -2.20 -24.78 18.31
CA VAL A 147 -1.71 -23.57 17.64
C VAL A 147 -2.82 -22.98 16.78
N VAL A 148 -2.80 -21.68 16.62
CA VAL A 148 -3.72 -20.96 15.74
C VAL A 148 -3.19 -20.99 14.33
N THR A 149 -4.08 -21.18 13.35
CA THR A 149 -3.75 -21.17 11.93
C THR A 149 -4.61 -20.16 11.19
N LEU A 150 -4.01 -19.55 10.15
CA LEU A 150 -4.64 -18.59 9.27
C LEU A 150 -4.39 -18.98 7.81
N PRO A 151 -5.35 -18.75 6.88
CA PRO A 151 -5.12 -19.00 5.46
C PRO A 151 -4.03 -18.06 4.92
N PRO A 152 -3.25 -18.49 3.91
CA PRO A 152 -2.29 -17.61 3.26
C PRO A 152 -3.01 -16.39 2.64
N LEU A 153 -2.32 -15.25 2.56
CA LEU A 153 -2.76 -14.09 1.79
C LEU A 153 -1.90 -13.99 0.53
N THR A 154 -2.55 -14.17 -0.62
CA THR A 154 -1.92 -14.12 -1.95
C THR A 154 -2.64 -13.09 -2.80
N PRO A 155 -2.28 -11.79 -2.71
CA PRO A 155 -2.93 -10.75 -3.50
C PRO A 155 -2.84 -11.04 -5.00
N ASP A 156 -3.90 -10.71 -5.75
CA ASP A 156 -3.86 -10.77 -7.21
C ASP A 156 -2.88 -9.75 -7.76
N VAL A 157 -2.83 -8.56 -7.12
CA VAL A 157 -1.89 -7.49 -7.46
C VAL A 157 -1.26 -6.88 -6.22
N GLY A 158 0.06 -6.88 -6.17
CA GLY A 158 0.87 -6.10 -5.23
C GLY A 158 1.45 -4.88 -5.94
N ILE A 159 1.17 -3.69 -5.42
CA ILE A 159 1.70 -2.43 -5.94
C ILE A 159 2.69 -1.88 -4.93
N ILE A 160 3.93 -1.65 -5.36
CA ILE A 160 5.03 -1.30 -4.48
C ILE A 160 5.76 -0.08 -5.05
N HIS A 161 5.78 0.99 -4.27
CA HIS A 161 6.61 2.14 -4.59
C HIS A 161 8.02 1.93 -4.08
N VAL A 162 9.02 2.32 -4.88
CA VAL A 162 10.44 2.13 -4.59
C VAL A 162 11.23 3.38 -4.93
N GLN A 163 12.39 3.55 -4.32
CA GLN A 163 13.26 4.66 -4.67
C GLN A 163 13.88 4.49 -6.05
N ARG A 164 14.39 3.29 -6.38
CA ARG A 164 15.03 3.01 -7.67
C ARG A 164 14.64 1.66 -8.21
N ALA A 165 14.48 1.59 -9.52
CA ALA A 165 14.34 0.33 -10.23
C ALA A 165 15.13 0.36 -11.55
N ASP A 166 15.57 -0.80 -12.02
CA ASP A 166 16.03 -0.94 -13.39
C ASP A 166 14.86 -1.29 -14.34
N ALA A 167 15.11 -1.21 -15.62
CA ALA A 167 14.09 -1.52 -16.65
C ALA A 167 13.60 -2.98 -16.65
N LYS A 168 14.31 -3.88 -15.97
CA LYS A 168 13.95 -5.29 -15.82
C LYS A 168 13.08 -5.55 -14.61
N GLY A 169 13.12 -4.65 -13.60
CA GLY A 169 12.32 -4.72 -12.38
C GLY A 169 13.08 -5.14 -11.14
N ASN A 170 14.42 -5.12 -11.15
CA ASN A 170 15.16 -5.16 -9.90
C ASN A 170 15.02 -3.82 -9.21
N ALA A 171 14.68 -3.83 -7.91
CA ALA A 171 14.34 -2.61 -7.21
C ALA A 171 15.05 -2.47 -5.87
N HIS A 172 15.58 -1.27 -5.63
CA HIS A 172 16.15 -0.82 -4.38
C HIS A 172 15.11 -0.17 -3.49
N ILE A 173 15.09 -0.60 -2.23
CA ILE A 173 14.30 0.02 -1.17
C ILE A 173 15.20 0.27 0.04
N TRP A 174 15.08 1.46 0.64
CA TRP A 174 15.71 1.81 1.91
C TRP A 174 14.80 2.70 2.75
N GLY A 175 15.13 2.84 4.04
CA GLY A 175 14.30 3.53 5.01
C GLY A 175 13.44 2.56 5.81
N ILE A 176 12.25 2.99 6.21
CA ILE A 176 11.30 2.11 6.88
C ILE A 176 10.74 1.12 5.87
N ILE A 177 11.05 -0.14 6.08
CA ILE A 177 10.50 -1.25 5.30
C ILE A 177 9.40 -1.89 6.15
N GLY A 178 8.18 -1.87 5.64
CA GLY A 178 7.05 -2.59 6.21
C GLY A 178 6.95 -3.99 5.59
N GLU A 179 5.82 -4.29 5.01
CA GLU A 179 5.50 -5.59 4.39
C GLU A 179 5.79 -5.67 2.88
N GLN A 180 6.56 -4.72 2.31
CA GLN A 180 6.79 -4.67 0.85
C GLN A 180 7.39 -5.95 0.29
N LYS A 181 8.34 -6.56 1.00
CA LYS A 181 8.96 -7.81 0.58
C LYS A 181 7.96 -8.95 0.56
N GLU A 182 7.24 -9.14 1.65
CA GLU A 182 6.24 -10.19 1.78
C GLU A 182 5.13 -10.05 0.74
N VAL A 183 4.65 -8.83 0.51
CA VAL A 183 3.65 -8.53 -0.53
C VAL A 183 4.19 -8.84 -1.92
N ALA A 184 5.43 -8.46 -2.23
CA ALA A 184 6.03 -8.73 -3.53
C ALA A 184 6.06 -10.23 -3.84
N PHE A 185 6.52 -11.04 -2.88
CA PHE A 185 6.65 -12.49 -3.07
C PHE A 185 5.32 -13.24 -2.95
N ALA A 186 4.32 -12.69 -2.25
CA ALA A 186 3.00 -13.31 -2.11
C ALA A 186 2.06 -13.00 -3.28
N SER A 187 2.28 -11.91 -4.02
CA SER A 187 1.37 -11.44 -5.05
C SER A 187 1.54 -12.18 -6.38
N LYS A 188 0.44 -12.42 -7.08
CA LYS A 188 0.45 -13.04 -8.43
C LYS A 188 1.05 -12.10 -9.48
N ASN A 189 0.75 -10.80 -9.38
CA ASN A 189 1.27 -9.75 -10.24
C ASN A 189 1.88 -8.64 -9.37
N VAL A 190 3.14 -8.28 -9.63
CA VAL A 190 3.83 -7.19 -8.94
C VAL A 190 4.01 -6.02 -9.90
N ILE A 191 3.49 -4.85 -9.53
CA ILE A 191 3.70 -3.59 -10.21
C ILE A 191 4.63 -2.75 -9.35
N ILE A 192 5.73 -2.29 -9.93
CA ILE A 192 6.63 -1.33 -9.30
C ILE A 192 6.35 0.07 -9.86
N THR A 193 6.18 1.04 -8.96
CA THR A 193 6.31 2.45 -9.25
C THR A 193 7.63 2.94 -8.65
N ALA A 194 8.42 3.71 -9.37
CA ALA A 194 9.75 4.14 -8.94
C ALA A 194 9.94 5.64 -9.05
N GLU A 195 10.70 6.21 -8.10
CA GLU A 195 11.16 7.61 -8.20
C GLU A 195 12.15 7.79 -9.35
N GLU A 196 13.04 6.79 -9.53
CA GLU A 196 14.05 6.80 -10.58
C GLU A 196 14.16 5.45 -11.30
N ILE A 197 14.33 5.50 -12.62
CA ILE A 197 14.79 4.36 -13.39
C ILE A 197 16.28 4.51 -13.61
N VAL A 198 17.04 3.51 -13.18
CA VAL A 198 18.50 3.52 -13.22
C VAL A 198 19.06 2.36 -14.04
N ASP A 199 20.32 2.45 -14.43
CA ASP A 199 21.01 1.36 -15.11
C ASP A 199 21.19 0.15 -14.19
N GLU A 200 21.23 -1.05 -14.77
CA GLU A 200 21.40 -2.30 -14.05
C GLU A 200 22.65 -2.31 -13.13
N ASP A 201 23.74 -1.66 -13.57
CA ASP A 201 24.98 -1.57 -12.80
C ASP A 201 24.81 -0.77 -11.50
N VAL A 202 23.92 0.21 -11.47
CA VAL A 202 23.58 0.95 -10.24
C VAL A 202 22.88 0.02 -9.24
N ILE A 203 21.97 -0.83 -9.71
CA ILE A 203 21.32 -1.83 -8.84
C ILE A 203 22.34 -2.86 -8.35
N ARG A 204 23.19 -3.35 -9.23
CA ARG A 204 24.23 -4.34 -8.89
C ARG A 204 25.32 -3.81 -7.96
N SER A 205 25.54 -2.50 -7.92
CA SER A 205 26.55 -1.89 -7.05
C SER A 205 26.21 -2.00 -5.56
N ASP A 206 24.92 -2.16 -5.21
CA ASP A 206 24.48 -2.37 -3.84
C ASP A 206 23.36 -3.44 -3.76
N PRO A 207 23.73 -4.72 -3.92
CA PRO A 207 22.76 -5.81 -3.95
C PRO A 207 21.99 -5.99 -2.64
N ASN A 208 22.49 -5.48 -1.52
CA ASN A 208 21.81 -5.56 -0.23
C ASN A 208 20.54 -4.69 -0.17
N ARG A 209 20.43 -3.67 -1.03
CA ARG A 209 19.22 -2.86 -1.18
C ARG A 209 18.21 -3.44 -2.16
N THR A 210 18.59 -4.45 -2.93
CA THR A 210 17.68 -5.10 -3.89
C THR A 210 16.67 -5.97 -3.14
N LEU A 211 15.59 -5.35 -2.70
CA LEU A 211 14.53 -6.03 -1.96
C LEU A 211 13.62 -6.85 -2.89
N ILE A 212 13.41 -6.37 -4.12
CA ILE A 212 12.51 -6.98 -5.10
C ILE A 212 13.33 -7.35 -6.34
N PRO A 213 13.43 -8.65 -6.67
CA PRO A 213 14.11 -9.11 -7.88
C PRO A 213 13.19 -9.06 -9.11
N GLU A 214 13.76 -8.85 -10.28
CA GLU A 214 13.04 -8.80 -11.56
C GLU A 214 12.12 -10.01 -11.82
N LEU A 215 12.48 -11.16 -11.28
CA LEU A 215 11.80 -12.44 -11.55
C LEU A 215 10.30 -12.39 -11.23
N ILE A 216 9.91 -11.67 -10.19
CA ILE A 216 8.52 -11.60 -9.73
C ILE A 216 7.76 -10.37 -10.25
N VAL A 217 8.45 -9.41 -10.87
CA VAL A 217 7.88 -8.13 -11.33
C VAL A 217 7.24 -8.30 -12.71
N LYS A 218 6.06 -7.71 -12.90
CA LYS A 218 5.32 -7.70 -14.16
C LYS A 218 5.41 -6.36 -14.91
N ALA A 219 5.47 -5.25 -14.17
CA ALA A 219 5.53 -3.90 -14.73
C ALA A 219 6.40 -2.99 -13.87
N VAL A 220 7.10 -2.06 -14.52
CA VAL A 220 7.90 -0.99 -13.90
C VAL A 220 7.44 0.33 -14.47
N CYS A 221 7.03 1.25 -13.60
CA CYS A 221 6.51 2.56 -13.98
C CYS A 221 7.37 3.66 -13.32
N LEU A 222 7.89 4.58 -14.12
CA LEU A 222 8.50 5.80 -13.59
C LEU A 222 7.39 6.73 -13.12
N VAL A 223 7.30 6.94 -11.82
CA VAL A 223 6.28 7.80 -11.19
C VAL A 223 6.92 8.55 -10.02
N PRO A 224 7.66 9.62 -10.28
CA PRO A 224 8.21 10.46 -9.23
C PRO A 224 7.11 10.98 -8.31
N HIS A 225 7.41 11.12 -7.02
CA HIS A 225 6.46 11.57 -6.00
C HIS A 225 5.17 10.76 -5.87
N CYS A 226 5.19 9.51 -6.33
CA CYS A 226 4.05 8.59 -6.27
C CYS A 226 3.46 8.44 -4.86
N SER A 227 4.29 8.62 -3.84
CA SER A 227 3.91 8.39 -2.44
C SER A 227 3.22 9.56 -1.76
N HIS A 228 3.15 10.77 -2.36
CA HIS A 228 2.48 11.91 -1.72
C HIS A 228 1.02 11.58 -1.36
N PRO A 229 0.57 11.89 -0.14
CA PRO A 229 1.17 12.67 0.97
C PRO A 229 2.08 11.89 1.93
N SER A 230 2.25 10.58 1.76
CA SER A 230 3.30 9.80 2.41
C SER A 230 4.68 10.30 1.94
N TYR A 231 5.75 9.86 2.58
CA TYR A 231 7.10 10.28 2.19
C TYR A 231 7.85 9.19 1.44
N THR A 232 8.86 9.62 0.68
CA THR A 232 9.87 8.74 0.09
C THR A 232 11.24 9.19 0.58
N GLN A 233 11.88 8.40 1.45
CA GLN A 233 13.17 8.77 2.05
C GLN A 233 14.22 9.05 0.98
N GLY A 234 14.76 10.27 1.02
CA GLY A 234 15.74 10.76 0.06
C GLY A 234 15.14 11.54 -1.12
N TYR A 235 13.81 11.60 -1.27
CA TYR A 235 13.11 12.28 -2.37
C TYR A 235 12.05 13.28 -1.91
N SER A 236 11.23 12.94 -0.93
CA SER A 236 10.20 13.83 -0.41
C SER A 236 9.89 13.58 1.05
N ASP A 237 9.60 14.64 1.79
CA ASP A 237 9.10 14.60 3.15
C ASP A 237 7.59 14.33 3.19
N ARG A 238 7.06 13.97 4.37
CA ARG A 238 5.64 13.68 4.59
C ARG A 238 4.82 14.97 4.64
N ASP A 239 3.67 14.98 3.97
CA ASP A 239 2.73 16.10 4.01
C ASP A 239 1.63 15.91 5.07
N ASN A 240 1.95 16.21 6.31
CA ASN A 240 0.97 16.14 7.40
C ASN A 240 -0.19 17.13 7.23
N ALA A 241 0.04 18.28 6.62
CA ALA A 241 -1.03 19.25 6.36
C ALA A 241 -2.10 18.65 5.45
N PHE A 242 -1.69 17.84 4.45
CA PHE A 242 -2.61 17.13 3.58
C PHE A 242 -3.44 16.10 4.36
N TYR A 243 -2.80 15.31 5.25
CA TYR A 243 -3.50 14.33 6.09
C TYR A 243 -4.57 14.99 6.97
N LEU A 244 -4.20 16.09 7.66
CA LEU A 244 -5.12 16.85 8.50
C LEU A 244 -6.25 17.51 7.70
N ASN A 245 -5.97 17.96 6.48
CA ASN A 245 -6.99 18.52 5.60
C ASN A 245 -7.97 17.45 5.13
N TRP A 246 -7.49 16.23 4.81
CA TRP A 246 -8.37 15.13 4.44
C TRP A 246 -9.29 14.72 5.58
N ASP A 247 -8.82 14.73 6.82
CA ASP A 247 -9.67 14.44 7.98
C ASP A 247 -10.88 15.37 8.05
N LYS A 248 -10.68 16.66 7.73
CA LYS A 248 -11.78 17.64 7.64
C LYS A 248 -12.68 17.40 6.42
N ILE A 249 -12.08 17.13 5.26
CA ILE A 249 -12.84 16.87 4.01
C ILE A 249 -13.74 15.65 4.20
N SER A 250 -13.23 14.60 4.85
CA SER A 250 -13.95 13.34 5.04
C SER A 250 -15.18 13.44 5.95
N GLU A 251 -15.41 14.58 6.61
CA GLU A 251 -16.63 14.83 7.40
C GLU A 251 -17.87 15.08 6.55
N ASP A 252 -17.69 15.54 5.30
CA ASP A 252 -18.80 15.86 4.39
C ASP A 252 -18.69 15.05 3.09
N PRO A 253 -19.63 14.14 2.80
CA PRO A 253 -19.66 13.39 1.55
C PRO A 253 -19.65 14.24 0.28
N ALA A 254 -20.22 15.45 0.32
CA ALA A 254 -20.20 16.37 -0.81
C ALA A 254 -18.79 16.95 -1.03
N ALA A 255 -18.08 17.29 0.05
CA ALA A 255 -16.69 17.73 -0.01
C ALA A 255 -15.76 16.59 -0.52
N VAL A 256 -15.96 15.35 -0.07
CA VAL A 256 -15.24 14.18 -0.57
C VAL A 256 -15.44 14.01 -2.08
N LYS A 257 -16.68 14.06 -2.55
CA LYS A 257 -16.99 13.96 -3.98
C LYS A 257 -16.35 15.10 -4.80
N ALA A 258 -16.40 16.32 -4.28
CA ALA A 258 -15.78 17.48 -4.92
C ALA A 258 -14.25 17.29 -5.01
N TRP A 259 -13.62 16.83 -3.92
CA TRP A 259 -12.19 16.55 -3.87
C TRP A 259 -11.78 15.46 -4.88
N LEU A 260 -12.51 14.33 -4.91
CA LEU A 260 -12.23 13.24 -5.88
C LEU A 260 -12.35 13.74 -7.32
N ASN A 261 -13.34 14.56 -7.62
CA ASN A 261 -13.48 15.15 -8.96
C ASN A 261 -12.29 16.06 -9.29
N GLU A 262 -11.92 16.92 -8.37
CA GLU A 262 -10.87 17.92 -8.59
C GLU A 262 -9.47 17.33 -8.64
N TRP A 263 -9.16 16.37 -7.75
CA TRP A 263 -7.81 15.87 -7.53
C TRP A 263 -7.54 14.49 -8.12
N VAL A 264 -8.57 13.76 -8.56
CA VAL A 264 -8.41 12.45 -9.15
C VAL A 264 -9.00 12.36 -10.55
N TYR A 265 -10.32 12.60 -10.70
CA TYR A 265 -10.99 12.37 -11.98
C TYR A 265 -10.67 13.43 -13.06
N ASN A 266 -10.47 14.68 -12.69
CA ASN A 266 -10.15 15.77 -13.62
C ASN A 266 -8.65 15.87 -13.96
N LEU A 267 -7.82 15.00 -13.37
CA LEU A 267 -6.39 14.94 -13.66
C LEU A 267 -6.08 13.69 -14.50
N THR A 268 -5.15 13.82 -15.44
CA THR A 268 -4.82 12.73 -16.37
C THR A 268 -3.85 11.73 -15.77
N ASP A 269 -2.96 12.18 -14.89
CA ASP A 269 -1.90 11.34 -14.32
C ASP A 269 -1.32 11.89 -12.98
N ALA A 270 -0.26 11.26 -12.52
CA ALA A 270 0.44 11.63 -11.30
C ALA A 270 1.24 12.93 -11.43
N GLU A 271 1.73 13.25 -12.63
CA GLU A 271 2.49 14.48 -12.88
C GLU A 271 1.59 15.70 -12.77
N GLU A 272 0.40 15.69 -13.37
CA GLU A 272 -0.58 16.77 -13.21
C GLU A 272 -1.00 16.96 -11.76
N TYR A 273 -1.16 15.85 -11.01
CA TYR A 273 -1.44 15.93 -9.58
C TYR A 273 -0.32 16.64 -8.82
N TRP A 274 0.94 16.25 -9.06
CA TRP A 274 2.09 16.87 -8.41
C TRP A 274 2.19 18.36 -8.74
N GLN A 275 2.08 18.73 -10.02
CA GLN A 275 2.11 20.12 -10.46
C GLN A 275 1.02 20.98 -9.81
N LYS A 276 -0.18 20.41 -9.64
CA LYS A 276 -1.31 21.09 -9.01
C LYS A 276 -1.08 21.40 -7.53
N LEU A 277 -0.24 20.65 -6.81
CA LEU A 277 0.12 20.93 -5.42
C LEU A 277 0.86 22.28 -5.28
N GLY A 278 1.56 22.72 -6.32
CA GLY A 278 2.18 24.02 -6.41
C GLY A 278 3.56 24.14 -5.74
N ALA A 279 4.28 25.17 -6.13
CA ALA A 279 5.71 25.37 -5.78
C ALA A 279 5.98 25.49 -4.27
N GLU A 280 5.06 26.08 -3.51
CA GLU A 280 5.18 26.20 -2.05
C GLU A 280 5.19 24.81 -1.38
N THR A 281 4.25 23.94 -1.78
CA THR A 281 4.22 22.56 -1.31
C THR A 281 5.47 21.80 -1.70
N HIS A 282 5.93 21.92 -2.94
CA HIS A 282 7.15 21.27 -3.41
C HIS A 282 8.37 21.71 -2.58
N GLN A 283 8.49 23.01 -2.29
CA GLN A 283 9.59 23.53 -1.47
C GLN A 283 9.51 23.00 -0.03
N ARG A 284 8.33 22.96 0.56
CA ARG A 284 8.09 22.45 1.92
C ARG A 284 8.44 20.97 2.05
N LEU A 285 8.14 20.18 1.03
CA LEU A 285 8.35 18.72 1.00
C LEU A 285 9.73 18.33 0.48
N SER A 286 10.55 19.27 0.04
CA SER A 286 11.90 18.97 -0.45
C SER A 286 12.80 18.49 0.69
N VAL A 287 13.50 17.39 0.43
CA VAL A 287 14.43 16.80 1.41
C VAL A 287 15.64 17.69 1.62
N LYS A 288 16.14 17.72 2.86
CA LYS A 288 17.36 18.46 3.19
C LYS A 288 18.59 17.75 2.60
N PRO A 289 19.59 18.49 2.11
CA PRO A 289 20.76 17.92 1.42
C PRO A 289 21.75 17.20 2.37
N LYS A 290 21.31 16.76 3.55
CA LYS A 290 22.13 16.01 4.51
C LYS A 290 21.64 14.58 4.59
N PHE A 291 22.45 13.68 4.10
CA PHE A 291 22.18 12.23 4.09
C PHE A 291 21.90 11.63 5.48
N ALA A 292 22.42 12.24 6.54
CA ALA A 292 22.23 11.83 7.93
C ALA A 292 21.20 12.69 8.69
N ALA A 293 20.41 13.51 8.01
CA ALA A 293 19.33 14.22 8.69
C ALA A 293 18.21 13.23 9.07
N PRO A 294 17.64 13.35 10.26
CA PRO A 294 16.44 12.57 10.61
C PRO A 294 15.34 12.80 9.57
N VAL A 295 14.61 11.73 9.25
CA VAL A 295 13.41 11.86 8.42
C VAL A 295 12.43 12.79 9.15
N ASN A 296 11.91 13.77 8.44
CA ASN A 296 10.84 14.58 8.96
C ASN A 296 9.53 13.82 8.79
N TYR A 297 9.01 13.30 9.89
CA TYR A 297 7.68 12.65 9.93
C TYR A 297 6.53 13.67 9.95
N GLY A 298 6.86 14.96 9.88
CA GLY A 298 5.95 16.07 9.97
C GLY A 298 5.79 16.58 11.40
N ASP A 299 5.26 17.80 11.50
CA ASP A 299 4.89 18.39 12.78
C ASP A 299 3.50 17.88 13.20
N TYR A 300 3.41 17.41 14.43
CA TYR A 300 2.16 16.93 15.03
C TYR A 300 1.48 18.08 15.79
#